data_f9fa8f815899686a1a9a50ef1d38060f
#
_entry.id   f9fa8f815899686a1a9a50ef1d38060f
#
_cell.length_a   1.000
_cell.length_b   1.000
_cell.length_c   1.000
_cell.angle_alpha   90.00
_cell.angle_beta   90.00
_cell.angle_gamma   90.00
#
_symmetry.space_group_name_H-M   'P 1'
#
loop_
_entity.id
_entity.type
_entity.pdbx_description
1 polymer ?
#
loop_
_entity_poly.entity_id
_entity_poly.type
_entity_poly.pdbx_seq_one_letter_code
_entity_poly.pdbx_strand_id
1 'polypeptide(L)'
;MLPWILVAIVSVGALCVAYGALVERRWYRLVRYRVPILPAEGPEELTVLHLSDLHFTRRSDGLRRFLEGLPGADVTVVTGDIVGEPEAVEDAARALRTVRGRLASYFVLGSNDYFVPRPLNYFRYFRKRRTGRRARRGRAPEMIALLAMDGWVHLPNVRTVAALDGLGVELLGLDDPHIGRQDLRVAPRRHPERFGFAVSHSPDPAPELAALGYDLMVFGHTHGGQVRMPFVGALVTNSHVPRRMASGLVRLGDAYAHISPGLGTSKYAPFRFLCRPEATLLELRRR
;
A
#
# COMPACT_ATOMS: atom_id res chain seq x y z
N MET A 1 -20.24 27.02 33.44
CA MET A 1 -19.82 25.63 33.12
C MET A 1 -19.78 25.37 31.63
N LEU A 2 -20.84 25.65 30.87
CA LEU A 2 -20.89 25.36 29.40
C LEU A 2 -19.72 25.92 28.58
N PRO A 3 -19.26 27.20 28.74
CA PRO A 3 -18.16 27.73 27.96
C PRO A 3 -16.82 27.04 28.23
N TRP A 4 -16.55 26.63 29.46
CA TRP A 4 -15.32 25.90 29.79
C TRP A 4 -15.30 24.47 29.21
N ILE A 5 -16.45 23.81 29.16
CA ILE A 5 -16.57 22.49 28.49
C ILE A 5 -16.30 22.63 27.00
N LEU A 6 -16.84 23.66 26.34
CA LEU A 6 -16.59 23.91 24.92
C LEU A 6 -15.09 24.20 24.65
N VAL A 7 -14.47 25.04 25.49
CA VAL A 7 -13.01 25.32 25.42
C VAL A 7 -12.22 24.04 25.57
N ALA A 8 -12.55 23.19 26.54
CA ALA A 8 -11.86 21.90 26.73
C ALA A 8 -11.99 21.00 25.51
N ILE A 9 -13.18 20.83 24.94
CA ILE A 9 -13.41 20.02 23.73
C ILE A 9 -12.58 20.54 22.55
N VAL A 10 -12.60 21.85 22.30
CA VAL A 10 -11.82 22.46 21.20
C VAL A 10 -10.32 22.28 21.43
N SER A 11 -9.83 22.45 22.66
CA SER A 11 -8.43 22.26 23.00
C SER A 11 -7.97 20.81 22.81
N VAL A 12 -8.77 19.83 23.26
CA VAL A 12 -8.46 18.40 23.05
C VAL A 12 -8.47 18.09 21.55
N GLY A 13 -9.43 18.60 20.78
CA GLY A 13 -9.48 18.43 19.33
C GLY A 13 -8.24 19.01 18.63
N ALA A 14 -7.80 20.21 19.02
CA ALA A 14 -6.60 20.84 18.50
C ALA A 14 -5.34 20.05 18.84
N LEU A 15 -5.22 19.53 20.06
CA LEU A 15 -4.12 18.67 20.49
C LEU A 15 -4.08 17.34 19.69
N CYS A 16 -5.23 16.70 19.44
CA CYS A 16 -5.32 15.50 18.61
C CYS A 16 -4.85 15.77 17.17
N VAL A 17 -5.26 16.90 16.58
CA VAL A 17 -4.82 17.29 15.25
C VAL A 17 -3.32 17.59 15.23
N ALA A 18 -2.80 18.33 16.20
CA ALA A 18 -1.37 18.63 16.33
C ALA A 18 -0.54 17.32 16.49
N TYR A 19 -0.98 16.42 17.38
CA TYR A 19 -0.34 15.10 17.54
C TYR A 19 -0.32 14.32 16.23
N GLY A 20 -1.46 14.22 15.55
CA GLY A 20 -1.56 13.46 14.29
C GLY A 20 -0.72 14.06 13.17
N ALA A 21 -0.63 15.40 13.10
CA ALA A 21 0.12 16.12 12.08
C ALA A 21 1.62 16.20 12.35
N LEU A 22 2.05 16.26 13.59
CA LEU A 22 3.47 16.51 13.93
C LEU A 22 4.18 15.23 14.40
N VAL A 23 3.47 14.33 15.08
CA VAL A 23 4.05 13.14 15.71
C VAL A 23 3.66 11.88 14.94
N GLU A 24 2.38 11.48 15.00
CA GLU A 24 1.97 10.14 14.57
C GLU A 24 2.26 9.84 13.11
N ARG A 25 2.04 10.80 12.20
CA ARG A 25 2.32 10.62 10.77
C ARG A 25 3.79 10.34 10.42
N ARG A 26 4.71 10.54 11.37
CA ARG A 26 6.16 10.28 11.22
C ARG A 26 6.65 9.18 12.15
N TRP A 27 5.76 8.57 12.92
CA TRP A 27 6.10 7.53 13.87
C TRP A 27 6.02 6.17 13.18
N TYR A 28 6.93 5.95 12.23
CA TYR A 28 7.03 4.74 11.42
C TYR A 28 7.23 3.50 12.29
N ARG A 29 6.69 2.35 11.83
CA ARG A 29 6.92 1.05 12.45
C ARG A 29 7.06 -0.04 11.41
N LEU A 30 7.76 -1.12 11.78
CA LEU A 30 7.74 -2.40 11.08
C LEU A 30 6.84 -3.36 11.84
N VAL A 31 5.86 -3.95 11.14
CA VAL A 31 5.00 -5.01 11.68
C VAL A 31 5.33 -6.32 11.00
N ARG A 32 5.29 -7.42 11.74
CA ARG A 32 5.56 -8.77 11.25
C ARG A 32 4.31 -9.61 11.38
N TYR A 33 3.97 -10.35 10.32
CA TYR A 33 2.92 -11.36 10.33
C TYR A 33 3.50 -12.70 9.94
N ARG A 34 3.29 -13.73 10.74
CA ARG A 34 3.55 -15.13 10.36
C ARG A 34 2.33 -15.68 9.64
N VAL A 35 2.53 -16.15 8.42
CA VAL A 35 1.43 -16.58 7.53
C VAL A 35 1.68 -18.03 7.12
N PRO A 36 0.95 -19.01 7.70
CA PRO A 36 1.09 -20.41 7.35
C PRO A 36 0.36 -20.69 6.03
N ILE A 37 1.07 -20.52 4.91
CA ILE A 37 0.46 -20.53 3.58
C ILE A 37 1.28 -21.29 2.52
N LEU A 38 2.57 -21.47 2.75
CA LEU A 38 3.44 -22.15 1.78
C LEU A 38 3.06 -23.64 1.66
N PRO A 39 3.12 -24.20 0.43
CA PRO A 39 2.92 -25.64 0.22
C PRO A 39 4.08 -26.45 0.84
N ALA A 40 3.84 -27.74 1.07
CA ALA A 40 4.83 -28.64 1.69
C ALA A 40 6.13 -28.75 0.87
N GLU A 41 6.03 -28.68 -0.44
CA GLU A 41 7.16 -28.76 -1.39
C GLU A 41 7.94 -27.44 -1.53
N GLY A 42 7.43 -26.34 -0.94
CA GLY A 42 8.05 -25.04 -0.96
C GLY A 42 9.17 -24.90 0.09
N PRO A 43 9.82 -23.71 0.18
CA PRO A 43 10.78 -23.40 1.22
C PRO A 43 10.11 -23.43 2.60
N GLU A 44 10.91 -23.60 3.66
CA GLU A 44 10.36 -23.53 5.04
C GLU A 44 9.84 -22.14 5.38
N GLU A 45 10.52 -21.14 4.86
CA GLU A 45 10.20 -19.73 5.03
C GLU A 45 10.48 -18.95 3.75
N LEU A 46 9.62 -17.99 3.44
CA LEU A 46 9.84 -16.96 2.43
C LEU A 46 9.37 -15.61 2.99
N THR A 47 10.25 -14.63 3.00
CA THR A 47 9.93 -13.30 3.55
C THR A 47 9.53 -12.33 2.46
N VAL A 48 8.40 -11.62 2.66
CA VAL A 48 7.91 -10.58 1.76
C VAL A 48 7.83 -9.25 2.50
N LEU A 49 8.68 -8.30 2.15
CA LEU A 49 8.58 -6.92 2.62
C LEU A 49 7.54 -6.19 1.77
N HIS A 50 6.44 -5.81 2.37
CA HIS A 50 5.37 -5.08 1.73
C HIS A 50 5.38 -3.60 2.15
N LEU A 51 5.56 -2.73 1.17
CA LEU A 51 5.55 -1.27 1.28
C LEU A 51 4.42 -0.70 0.42
N SER A 52 3.79 0.38 0.85
CA SER A 52 2.71 1.02 0.11
C SER A 52 2.58 2.49 0.46
N ASP A 53 1.98 3.26 -0.45
CA ASP A 53 1.53 4.63 -0.18
C ASP A 53 2.63 5.46 0.50
N LEU A 54 3.83 5.46 -0.10
CA LEU A 54 4.99 6.16 0.45
C LEU A 54 4.82 7.68 0.36
N HIS A 55 4.15 8.16 -0.70
CA HIS A 55 3.92 9.59 -0.95
C HIS A 55 5.17 10.44 -0.76
N PHE A 56 6.28 10.03 -1.37
CA PHE A 56 7.54 10.76 -1.28
C PHE A 56 7.37 12.22 -1.68
N THR A 57 7.94 13.10 -0.87
CA THR A 57 8.07 14.54 -1.11
C THR A 57 9.53 14.92 -0.97
N ARG A 58 9.89 16.14 -1.34
CA ARG A 58 11.26 16.69 -1.11
C ARG A 58 11.69 16.71 0.36
N ARG A 59 10.76 16.51 1.31
CA ARG A 59 11.00 16.53 2.76
C ARG A 59 10.80 15.17 3.41
N SER A 60 11.08 14.09 2.69
CA SER A 60 10.86 12.70 3.16
C SER A 60 12.08 12.07 3.82
N ASP A 61 13.01 12.88 4.41
CA ASP A 61 14.23 12.36 5.05
C ASP A 61 13.95 11.35 6.17
N GLY A 62 12.90 11.57 6.95
CA GLY A 62 12.50 10.63 8.00
C GLY A 62 12.05 9.28 7.44
N LEU A 63 11.29 9.28 6.35
CA LEU A 63 10.89 8.07 5.65
C LEU A 63 12.09 7.36 5.02
N ARG A 64 12.99 8.10 4.37
CA ARG A 64 14.22 7.54 3.78
C ARG A 64 15.05 6.80 4.84
N ARG A 65 15.35 7.46 5.97
CA ARG A 65 16.09 6.82 7.08
C ARG A 65 15.38 5.61 7.65
N PHE A 66 14.05 5.63 7.69
CA PHE A 66 13.28 4.46 8.14
C PHE A 66 13.43 3.29 7.17
N LEU A 67 13.35 3.53 5.85
CA LEU A 67 13.55 2.49 4.83
C LEU A 67 14.98 1.91 4.88
N GLU A 68 16.00 2.76 5.02
CA GLU A 68 17.40 2.35 5.17
C GLU A 68 17.64 1.44 6.39
N GLY A 69 16.82 1.56 7.43
CA GLY A 69 16.89 0.74 8.65
C GLY A 69 16.03 -0.53 8.63
N LEU A 70 15.30 -0.80 7.53
CA LEU A 70 14.49 -2.02 7.44
C LEU A 70 15.36 -3.28 7.24
N PRO A 71 14.93 -4.42 7.77
CA PRO A 71 15.62 -5.69 7.51
C PRO A 71 15.51 -6.06 6.04
N GLY A 72 16.50 -6.81 5.53
CA GLY A 72 16.41 -7.45 4.22
C GLY A 72 15.25 -8.47 4.18
N ALA A 73 14.72 -8.70 3.00
CA ALA A 73 13.68 -9.70 2.72
C ALA A 73 14.00 -10.44 1.43
N ASP A 74 13.38 -11.60 1.22
CA ASP A 74 13.55 -12.37 -0.01
C ASP A 74 12.87 -11.67 -1.19
N VAL A 75 11.66 -11.18 -0.97
CA VAL A 75 10.89 -10.43 -1.95
C VAL A 75 10.49 -9.09 -1.36
N THR A 76 10.59 -8.02 -2.14
CA THR A 76 9.99 -6.74 -1.78
C THR A 76 8.90 -6.36 -2.77
N VAL A 77 7.76 -5.92 -2.25
CA VAL A 77 6.61 -5.48 -3.06
C VAL A 77 6.20 -4.07 -2.67
N VAL A 78 6.02 -3.21 -3.69
CA VAL A 78 5.48 -1.86 -3.52
C VAL A 78 4.13 -1.76 -4.22
N THR A 79 3.08 -1.46 -3.47
CA THR A 79 1.71 -1.40 -3.98
C THR A 79 1.22 0.01 -4.32
N GLY A 80 2.10 0.84 -4.92
CA GLY A 80 1.74 2.11 -5.53
C GLY A 80 1.69 3.30 -4.58
N ASP A 81 1.28 4.45 -5.15
CA ASP A 81 1.31 5.76 -4.53
C ASP A 81 2.70 6.07 -3.94
N ILE A 82 3.73 5.82 -4.78
CA ILE A 82 5.15 5.96 -4.42
C ILE A 82 5.49 7.43 -4.19
N VAL A 83 5.00 8.32 -5.06
CA VAL A 83 5.30 9.75 -5.00
C VAL A 83 4.07 10.59 -4.64
N GLY A 84 4.28 11.55 -3.74
CA GLY A 84 3.33 12.62 -3.41
C GLY A 84 3.61 13.92 -4.16
N GLU A 85 4.84 14.09 -4.66
CA GLU A 85 5.29 15.24 -5.45
C GLU A 85 6.14 14.75 -6.63
N PRO A 86 5.87 15.21 -7.88
CA PRO A 86 6.63 14.77 -9.05
C PRO A 86 8.14 14.99 -8.93
N GLU A 87 8.54 16.01 -8.20
CA GLU A 87 9.93 16.39 -7.99
C GLU A 87 10.70 15.43 -7.05
N ALA A 88 10.00 14.50 -6.41
CA ALA A 88 10.58 13.50 -5.50
C ALA A 88 10.81 12.13 -6.15
N VAL A 89 10.65 12.00 -7.48
CA VAL A 89 10.75 10.72 -8.19
C VAL A 89 12.13 10.09 -8.01
N GLU A 90 13.21 10.86 -8.20
CA GLU A 90 14.58 10.37 -8.08
C GLU A 90 14.93 10.00 -6.62
N ASP A 91 14.44 10.78 -5.64
CA ASP A 91 14.67 10.49 -4.22
C ASP A 91 13.92 9.24 -3.79
N ALA A 92 12.69 9.04 -4.28
CA ALA A 92 11.91 7.83 -4.03
C ALA A 92 12.58 6.59 -4.62
N ALA A 93 13.03 6.65 -5.88
CA ALA A 93 13.75 5.54 -6.52
C ALA A 93 15.04 5.20 -5.76
N ARG A 94 15.82 6.22 -5.35
CA ARG A 94 17.05 6.04 -4.55
C ARG A 94 16.75 5.38 -3.20
N ALA A 95 15.69 5.79 -2.52
CA ALA A 95 15.29 5.19 -1.25
C ALA A 95 14.84 3.74 -1.42
N LEU A 96 14.07 3.42 -2.46
CA LEU A 96 13.62 2.07 -2.75
C LEU A 96 14.76 1.11 -3.12
N ARG A 97 15.88 1.62 -3.64
CA ARG A 97 17.08 0.81 -3.90
C ARG A 97 17.60 0.11 -2.64
N THR A 98 17.46 0.74 -1.46
CA THR A 98 17.97 0.22 -0.18
C THR A 98 17.16 -0.96 0.37
N VAL A 99 15.92 -1.14 -0.11
CA VAL A 99 14.97 -2.15 0.38
C VAL A 99 14.65 -3.22 -0.68
N ARG A 100 15.50 -3.39 -1.67
CA ARG A 100 15.31 -4.44 -2.69
C ARG A 100 15.30 -5.82 -2.05
N GLY A 101 14.40 -6.67 -2.55
CA GLY A 101 14.40 -8.09 -2.18
C GLY A 101 15.62 -8.84 -2.71
N ARG A 102 16.09 -9.80 -1.95
CA ARG A 102 17.24 -10.65 -2.31
C ARG A 102 16.97 -11.46 -3.60
N LEU A 103 15.74 -11.96 -3.76
CA LEU A 103 15.31 -12.77 -4.91
C LEU A 103 14.64 -11.94 -5.98
N ALA A 104 13.70 -11.07 -5.56
CA ALA A 104 12.90 -10.27 -6.49
C ALA A 104 12.34 -8.99 -5.84
N SER A 105 12.06 -8.00 -6.69
CA SER A 105 11.41 -6.76 -6.29
C SER A 105 10.34 -6.42 -7.31
N TYR A 106 9.10 -6.26 -6.84
CA TYR A 106 7.93 -6.01 -7.67
C TYR A 106 7.22 -4.72 -7.28
N PHE A 107 6.61 -4.06 -8.24
CA PHE A 107 5.76 -2.92 -7.95
C PHE A 107 4.59 -2.78 -8.92
N VAL A 108 3.53 -2.18 -8.42
CA VAL A 108 2.44 -1.58 -9.21
C VAL A 108 2.38 -0.09 -8.91
N LEU A 109 1.66 0.66 -9.72
CA LEU A 109 1.48 2.10 -9.51
C LEU A 109 0.10 2.40 -8.91
N GLY A 110 0.01 3.50 -8.17
CA GLY A 110 -1.24 4.07 -7.69
C GLY A 110 -1.60 5.39 -8.39
N SER A 111 -2.74 5.93 -8.05
CA SER A 111 -3.31 7.13 -8.69
C SER A 111 -2.40 8.35 -8.62
N ASN A 112 -1.62 8.51 -7.54
CA ASN A 112 -0.70 9.64 -7.35
C ASN A 112 0.59 9.52 -8.17
N ASP A 113 0.94 8.33 -8.63
CA ASP A 113 2.06 8.14 -9.55
C ASP A 113 1.66 8.58 -10.97
N TYR A 114 0.40 8.31 -11.37
CA TYR A 114 -0.14 8.73 -12.68
C TYR A 114 -0.55 10.20 -12.73
N PHE A 115 -1.04 10.75 -11.61
CA PHE A 115 -1.64 12.08 -11.55
C PHE A 115 -1.17 12.86 -10.33
N VAL A 116 -0.79 14.12 -10.52
CA VAL A 116 -0.41 15.00 -9.42
C VAL A 116 -1.61 15.23 -8.49
N PRO A 117 -1.47 14.98 -7.17
CA PRO A 117 -2.51 15.25 -6.20
C PRO A 117 -2.99 16.70 -6.25
N ARG A 118 -4.28 16.91 -6.02
CA ARG A 118 -4.91 18.23 -6.01
C ARG A 118 -5.37 18.61 -4.60
N PRO A 119 -5.43 19.91 -4.28
CA PRO A 119 -6.04 20.36 -3.04
C PRO A 119 -7.45 19.80 -2.88
N LEU A 120 -7.68 19.17 -1.73
CA LEU A 120 -9.00 18.67 -1.36
C LEU A 120 -9.90 19.88 -1.05
N ASN A 121 -10.97 20.02 -1.80
CA ASN A 121 -12.07 20.84 -1.36
C ASN A 121 -12.98 19.96 -0.49
N TYR A 122 -12.82 20.05 0.83
CA TYR A 122 -13.55 19.23 1.80
C TYR A 122 -15.07 19.29 1.61
N PHE A 123 -15.65 20.44 1.24
CA PHE A 123 -17.07 20.57 0.95
C PHE A 123 -17.51 19.84 -0.32
N ARG A 124 -16.60 19.65 -1.29
CA ARG A 124 -16.86 18.89 -2.52
C ARG A 124 -16.61 17.40 -2.36
N TYR A 125 -15.75 17.00 -1.42
CA TYR A 125 -15.47 15.59 -1.12
C TYR A 125 -16.73 14.82 -0.70
N PHE A 126 -17.64 15.49 0.05
CA PHE A 126 -18.93 14.92 0.44
C PHE A 126 -20.02 15.04 -0.65
N ARG A 127 -19.78 15.79 -1.73
CA ARG A 127 -20.69 15.90 -2.88
C ARG A 127 -20.12 15.11 -4.05
N LYS A 128 -20.75 13.99 -4.43
CA LYS A 128 -20.38 13.06 -5.52
C LYS A 128 -20.24 13.64 -6.93
N ARG A 129 -20.08 14.94 -7.14
CA ARG A 129 -19.87 15.57 -8.46
C ARG A 129 -18.38 15.74 -8.77
N ARG A 130 -17.81 14.80 -9.50
CA ARG A 130 -16.51 14.93 -10.18
C ARG A 130 -16.67 15.90 -11.36
N THR A 131 -16.25 17.15 -11.22
CA THR A 131 -16.15 18.06 -12.37
C THR A 131 -14.80 17.82 -13.06
N GLY A 132 -14.87 17.46 -14.35
CA GLY A 132 -13.78 17.03 -15.19
C GLY A 132 -12.75 18.10 -15.58
N ARG A 133 -12.01 18.64 -14.61
CA ARG A 133 -10.75 19.32 -14.93
C ARG A 133 -9.67 18.27 -15.18
N ARG A 134 -8.98 18.31 -16.31
CA ARG A 134 -7.87 17.41 -16.64
C ARG A 134 -6.83 17.44 -15.52
N ALA A 135 -6.56 16.27 -14.91
CA ALA A 135 -5.52 16.13 -13.91
C ALA A 135 -4.15 16.36 -14.57
N ARG A 136 -3.24 17.10 -13.90
CA ARG A 136 -1.85 17.19 -14.34
C ARG A 136 -1.24 15.79 -14.23
N ARG A 137 -0.55 15.33 -15.30
CA ARG A 137 0.12 14.02 -15.30
C ARG A 137 1.26 14.02 -14.29
N GLY A 138 1.40 12.90 -13.59
CA GLY A 138 2.56 12.57 -12.77
C GLY A 138 3.75 12.14 -13.63
N ARG A 139 4.80 11.64 -12.98
CA ARG A 139 6.04 11.17 -13.64
C ARG A 139 6.15 9.63 -13.62
N ALA A 140 5.01 8.93 -13.79
CA ALA A 140 4.97 7.46 -13.79
C ALA A 140 5.97 6.81 -14.77
N PRO A 141 6.11 7.25 -16.03
CA PRO A 141 7.08 6.65 -16.95
C PRO A 141 8.52 6.73 -16.45
N GLU A 142 8.88 7.83 -15.82
CA GLU A 142 10.21 8.04 -15.25
C GLU A 142 10.45 7.18 -14.02
N MET A 143 9.45 7.09 -13.10
CA MET A 143 9.53 6.19 -11.97
C MET A 143 9.73 4.74 -12.42
N ILE A 144 8.98 4.29 -13.44
CA ILE A 144 9.12 2.95 -14.01
C ILE A 144 10.54 2.73 -14.53
N ALA A 145 11.09 3.69 -15.28
CA ALA A 145 12.43 3.59 -15.85
C ALA A 145 13.51 3.51 -14.76
N LEU A 146 13.44 4.38 -13.75
CA LEU A 146 14.41 4.39 -12.65
C LEU A 146 14.35 3.09 -11.82
N LEU A 147 13.17 2.61 -11.49
CA LEU A 147 13.03 1.36 -10.74
C LEU A 147 13.48 0.15 -11.58
N ALA A 148 13.18 0.14 -12.87
CA ALA A 148 13.65 -0.94 -13.78
C ALA A 148 15.18 -0.99 -13.88
N MET A 149 15.86 0.17 -13.92
CA MET A 149 17.34 0.22 -13.87
C MET A 149 17.91 -0.38 -12.59
N ASP A 150 17.16 -0.32 -11.49
CA ASP A 150 17.51 -0.94 -10.21
C ASP A 150 17.01 -2.40 -10.09
N GLY A 151 16.48 -2.99 -11.17
CA GLY A 151 16.04 -4.39 -11.21
C GLY A 151 14.68 -4.66 -10.59
N TRP A 152 13.85 -3.63 -10.40
CA TRP A 152 12.45 -3.79 -10.04
C TRP A 152 11.61 -4.16 -11.25
N VAL A 153 10.62 -5.02 -11.06
CA VAL A 153 9.69 -5.46 -12.11
C VAL A 153 8.34 -4.77 -11.93
N HIS A 154 7.95 -3.97 -12.92
CA HIS A 154 6.63 -3.34 -13.00
C HIS A 154 5.59 -4.36 -13.45
N LEU A 155 4.44 -4.42 -12.77
CA LEU A 155 3.38 -5.42 -13.01
C LEU A 155 2.04 -4.77 -13.44
N PRO A 156 1.95 -4.09 -14.60
CA PRO A 156 0.73 -3.44 -15.04
C PRO A 156 -0.19 -4.43 -15.78
N ASN A 157 -1.25 -4.93 -15.12
CA ASN A 157 -2.21 -5.88 -15.72
C ASN A 157 -1.52 -7.06 -16.40
N VAL A 158 -0.59 -7.69 -15.70
CA VAL A 158 0.21 -8.79 -16.22
C VAL A 158 0.16 -9.99 -15.28
N ARG A 159 0.07 -11.17 -15.87
CA ARG A 159 0.29 -12.42 -15.19
C ARG A 159 1.57 -13.04 -15.74
N THR A 160 2.44 -13.47 -14.83
CA THR A 160 3.72 -14.09 -15.15
C THR A 160 4.02 -15.22 -14.18
N VAL A 161 5.06 -15.96 -14.45
CA VAL A 161 5.55 -17.02 -13.56
C VAL A 161 6.96 -16.67 -13.07
N ALA A 162 7.24 -17.02 -11.83
CA ALA A 162 8.55 -16.83 -11.21
C ALA A 162 8.92 -18.07 -10.38
N ALA A 163 10.20 -18.23 -10.09
CA ALA A 163 10.69 -19.17 -9.09
C ALA A 163 11.31 -18.37 -7.94
N LEU A 164 10.81 -18.54 -6.74
CA LEU A 164 11.27 -17.88 -5.54
C LEU A 164 11.75 -18.94 -4.55
N ASP A 165 13.05 -19.09 -4.44
CA ASP A 165 13.69 -20.11 -3.58
C ASP A 165 13.12 -21.53 -3.79
N GLY A 166 13.00 -21.93 -5.05
CA GLY A 166 12.42 -23.23 -5.45
C GLY A 166 10.88 -23.25 -5.49
N LEU A 167 10.19 -22.28 -4.92
CA LEU A 167 8.74 -22.16 -5.00
C LEU A 167 8.32 -21.66 -6.39
N GLY A 168 7.54 -22.44 -7.12
CA GLY A 168 6.89 -22.01 -8.35
C GLY A 168 5.75 -21.06 -8.04
N VAL A 169 5.83 -19.81 -8.50
CA VAL A 169 4.83 -18.77 -8.22
C VAL A 169 4.16 -18.33 -9.52
N GLU A 170 2.82 -18.27 -9.53
CA GLU A 170 2.06 -17.51 -10.52
C GLU A 170 1.76 -16.13 -9.95
N LEU A 171 2.41 -15.11 -10.52
CA LEU A 171 2.35 -13.73 -10.07
C LEU A 171 1.40 -12.93 -10.95
N LEU A 172 0.44 -12.27 -10.33
CA LEU A 172 -0.46 -11.31 -10.95
C LEU A 172 -0.14 -9.90 -10.48
N GLY A 173 0.01 -8.95 -11.38
CA GLY A 173 -0.09 -7.53 -11.08
C GLY A 173 -1.30 -6.91 -11.75
N LEU A 174 -2.09 -6.16 -11.00
CA LEU A 174 -3.17 -5.33 -11.52
C LEU A 174 -2.80 -3.85 -11.44
N ASP A 175 -3.05 -3.10 -12.52
CA ASP A 175 -2.98 -1.65 -12.49
C ASP A 175 -4.10 -1.08 -11.60
N ASP A 176 -4.04 0.20 -11.26
CA ASP A 176 -4.83 0.80 -10.19
C ASP A 176 -6.37 0.71 -10.41
N PRO A 177 -7.08 -0.07 -9.57
CA PRO A 177 -8.53 -0.17 -9.62
C PRO A 177 -9.25 1.14 -9.27
N HIS A 178 -8.66 1.98 -8.41
CA HIS A 178 -9.28 3.22 -7.95
C HIS A 178 -9.55 4.22 -9.07
N ILE A 179 -8.71 4.20 -10.12
CA ILE A 179 -8.87 5.04 -11.31
C ILE A 179 -9.33 4.26 -12.55
N GLY A 180 -9.80 3.02 -12.35
CA GLY A 180 -10.38 2.18 -13.41
C GLY A 180 -9.34 1.70 -14.45
N ARG A 181 -8.09 1.50 -14.06
CA ARG A 181 -7.03 1.03 -14.95
C ARG A 181 -6.82 -0.47 -14.91
N GLN A 182 -7.39 -1.17 -13.92
CA GLN A 182 -7.28 -2.61 -13.80
C GLN A 182 -7.94 -3.32 -14.98
N ASP A 183 -7.32 -4.43 -15.42
CA ASP A 183 -7.89 -5.35 -16.39
C ASP A 183 -8.02 -6.75 -15.77
N LEU A 184 -9.21 -7.08 -15.28
CA LEU A 184 -9.48 -8.37 -14.64
C LEU A 184 -9.50 -9.55 -15.63
N ARG A 185 -9.47 -9.32 -16.94
CA ARG A 185 -9.36 -10.40 -17.94
C ARG A 185 -8.02 -11.15 -17.85
N VAL A 186 -7.00 -10.53 -17.26
CA VAL A 186 -5.72 -11.20 -16.98
C VAL A 186 -5.70 -11.97 -15.67
N ALA A 187 -6.71 -11.81 -14.80
CA ALA A 187 -6.73 -12.40 -13.46
C ALA A 187 -6.93 -13.92 -13.42
N PRO A 188 -7.73 -14.59 -14.30
CA PRO A 188 -7.89 -16.03 -14.21
C PRO A 188 -6.57 -16.79 -14.24
N ARG A 189 -6.33 -17.67 -13.29
CA ARG A 189 -5.09 -18.44 -13.16
C ARG A 189 -4.89 -19.41 -14.34
N ARG A 190 -3.63 -19.56 -14.77
CA ARG A 190 -3.22 -20.53 -15.78
C ARG A 190 -2.44 -21.71 -15.20
N HIS A 191 -1.87 -21.50 -14.02
CA HIS A 191 -1.04 -22.47 -13.31
C HIS A 191 -1.55 -22.63 -11.87
N PRO A 192 -2.76 -23.22 -11.67
CA PRO A 192 -3.36 -23.36 -10.35
C PRO A 192 -2.55 -24.27 -9.41
N GLU A 193 -1.64 -25.08 -9.93
CA GLU A 193 -0.70 -25.91 -9.19
C GLU A 193 0.44 -25.10 -8.54
N ARG A 194 0.66 -23.85 -8.98
CA ARG A 194 1.69 -22.95 -8.41
C ARG A 194 1.11 -22.13 -7.27
N PHE A 195 1.97 -21.60 -6.44
CA PHE A 195 1.57 -20.60 -5.45
C PHE A 195 1.05 -19.32 -6.13
N GLY A 196 -0.18 -18.92 -5.85
CA GLY A 196 -0.81 -17.75 -6.45
C GLY A 196 -0.51 -16.49 -5.64
N PHE A 197 0.22 -15.54 -6.23
CA PHE A 197 0.52 -14.27 -5.59
C PHE A 197 0.00 -13.09 -6.40
N ALA A 198 -0.91 -12.28 -5.82
CA ALA A 198 -1.48 -11.10 -6.50
C ALA A 198 -1.06 -9.79 -5.83
N VAL A 199 -0.78 -8.78 -6.67
CA VAL A 199 -0.34 -7.44 -6.28
C VAL A 199 -1.24 -6.41 -6.95
N SER A 200 -1.86 -5.53 -6.19
CA SER A 200 -2.64 -4.39 -6.72
C SER A 200 -2.58 -3.21 -5.77
N HIS A 201 -2.82 -1.99 -6.28
CA HIS A 201 -2.85 -0.81 -5.42
C HIS A 201 -4.06 -0.83 -4.49
N SER A 202 -5.28 -0.96 -5.01
CA SER A 202 -6.51 -0.99 -4.21
C SER A 202 -6.93 -2.41 -3.85
N PRO A 203 -7.51 -2.66 -2.66
CA PRO A 203 -8.02 -3.96 -2.24
C PRO A 203 -9.37 -4.33 -2.86
N ASP A 204 -9.97 -3.49 -3.69
CA ASP A 204 -11.30 -3.72 -4.27
C ASP A 204 -11.45 -5.08 -4.98
N PRO A 205 -10.45 -5.60 -5.73
CA PRO A 205 -10.54 -6.90 -6.38
C PRO A 205 -10.26 -8.10 -5.46
N ALA A 206 -9.96 -7.90 -4.17
CA ALA A 206 -9.54 -8.99 -3.28
C ALA A 206 -10.52 -10.16 -3.19
N PRO A 207 -11.86 -9.97 -3.10
CA PRO A 207 -12.80 -11.09 -3.07
C PRO A 207 -12.80 -11.92 -4.36
N GLU A 208 -12.69 -11.26 -5.52
CA GLU A 208 -12.64 -11.90 -6.82
C GLU A 208 -11.34 -12.69 -6.99
N LEU A 209 -10.19 -12.11 -6.60
CA LEU A 209 -8.90 -12.78 -6.67
C LEU A 209 -8.83 -14.00 -5.75
N ALA A 210 -9.42 -13.93 -4.54
CA ALA A 210 -9.54 -15.08 -3.66
C ALA A 210 -10.38 -16.20 -4.29
N ALA A 211 -11.51 -15.86 -4.94
CA ALA A 211 -12.35 -16.83 -5.65
C ALA A 211 -11.63 -17.45 -6.86
N LEU A 212 -10.68 -16.73 -7.48
CA LEU A 212 -9.83 -17.23 -8.56
C LEU A 212 -8.67 -18.11 -8.07
N GLY A 213 -8.53 -18.32 -6.76
CA GLY A 213 -7.54 -19.21 -6.15
C GLY A 213 -6.14 -18.58 -5.96
N TYR A 214 -6.03 -17.26 -5.84
CA TYR A 214 -4.79 -16.65 -5.38
C TYR A 214 -4.62 -16.87 -3.89
N ASP A 215 -3.45 -17.38 -3.49
CA ASP A 215 -3.15 -17.72 -2.10
C ASP A 215 -2.82 -16.48 -1.26
N LEU A 216 -1.95 -15.62 -1.78
CA LEU A 216 -1.53 -14.37 -1.13
C LEU A 216 -1.87 -13.17 -2.02
N MET A 217 -2.42 -12.14 -1.42
CA MET A 217 -2.71 -10.87 -2.08
C MET A 217 -2.19 -9.71 -1.25
N VAL A 218 -1.60 -8.68 -1.88
CA VAL A 218 -1.10 -7.48 -1.18
C VAL A 218 -1.63 -6.21 -1.81
N PHE A 219 -2.07 -5.27 -0.94
CA PHE A 219 -2.78 -4.05 -1.32
C PHE A 219 -2.38 -2.86 -0.44
N GLY A 220 -2.60 -1.64 -0.96
CA GLY A 220 -2.48 -0.37 -0.24
C GLY A 220 -3.75 0.47 -0.30
N HIS A 221 -3.62 1.73 -0.71
CA HIS A 221 -4.67 2.69 -1.04
C HIS A 221 -5.53 3.20 0.14
N THR A 222 -5.92 2.35 1.05
CA THR A 222 -6.86 2.68 2.14
C THR A 222 -6.25 3.58 3.21
N HIS A 223 -4.92 3.66 3.29
CA HIS A 223 -4.17 4.31 4.37
C HIS A 223 -4.58 3.84 5.77
N GLY A 224 -5.18 2.64 5.89
CA GLY A 224 -5.79 2.16 7.12
C GLY A 224 -6.94 3.02 7.63
N GLY A 225 -7.52 3.83 6.75
CA GLY A 225 -8.50 4.88 7.06
C GLY A 225 -7.87 6.18 7.53
N GLN A 226 -6.54 6.25 7.67
CA GLN A 226 -5.73 7.40 8.09
C GLN A 226 -6.12 8.03 9.44
N VAL A 227 -7.44 8.12 9.73
CA VAL A 227 -8.03 8.53 11.01
C VAL A 227 -8.91 7.39 11.52
N ARG A 228 -8.60 6.93 12.72
CA ARG A 228 -9.35 5.85 13.37
C ARG A 228 -9.91 6.35 14.70
N MET A 229 -11.02 5.77 15.10
CA MET A 229 -11.60 6.02 16.43
C MET A 229 -11.49 4.74 17.27
N PRO A 230 -11.29 4.87 18.59
CA PRO A 230 -11.37 3.74 19.50
C PRO A 230 -12.67 2.97 19.28
N PHE A 231 -12.63 1.65 19.30
CA PHE A 231 -13.76 0.73 19.15
C PHE A 231 -14.49 0.77 17.79
N VAL A 232 -14.39 1.86 17.01
CA VAL A 232 -15.03 2.01 15.69
C VAL A 232 -14.06 1.63 14.55
N GLY A 233 -12.78 1.88 14.73
CA GLY A 233 -11.76 1.66 13.69
C GLY A 233 -11.74 2.78 12.65
N ALA A 234 -11.48 2.43 11.40
CA ALA A 234 -11.42 3.37 10.28
C ALA A 234 -12.77 4.04 10.01
N LEU A 235 -12.77 5.38 9.86
CA LEU A 235 -13.99 6.14 9.54
C LEU A 235 -14.31 6.11 8.04
N VAL A 236 -13.26 6.21 7.20
CA VAL A 236 -13.33 6.23 5.73
C VAL A 236 -12.19 5.41 5.17
N THR A 237 -12.40 4.66 4.09
CA THR A 237 -11.35 3.83 3.46
C THR A 237 -11.13 4.15 1.99
N ASN A 238 -12.00 4.94 1.37
CA ASN A 238 -12.02 5.22 -0.07
C ASN A 238 -12.03 3.96 -0.97
N SER A 239 -12.47 2.83 -0.43
CA SER A 239 -12.54 1.53 -1.06
C SER A 239 -13.91 0.90 -0.82
N HIS A 240 -14.30 -0.06 -1.66
CA HIS A 240 -15.57 -0.80 -1.52
C HIS A 240 -15.49 -1.94 -0.51
N VAL A 241 -14.29 -2.35 -0.09
CA VAL A 241 -14.15 -3.39 0.94
C VAL A 241 -14.66 -2.92 2.31
N PRO A 242 -15.15 -3.84 3.15
CA PRO A 242 -15.62 -3.51 4.50
C PRO A 242 -14.53 -2.77 5.32
N ARG A 243 -14.93 -1.80 6.15
CA ARG A 243 -13.98 -0.98 6.96
C ARG A 243 -13.08 -1.81 7.87
N ARG A 244 -13.51 -3.02 8.30
CA ARG A 244 -12.68 -3.95 9.06
C ARG A 244 -11.46 -4.45 8.25
N MET A 245 -11.51 -4.35 6.93
CA MET A 245 -10.41 -4.65 6.02
C MET A 245 -9.59 -3.41 5.64
N ALA A 246 -9.70 -2.33 6.39
CA ALA A 246 -8.95 -1.10 6.09
C ALA A 246 -7.43 -1.27 6.20
N SER A 247 -6.93 -2.21 7.00
CA SER A 247 -5.51 -2.55 7.11
C SER A 247 -5.31 -3.87 7.84
N GLY A 248 -4.11 -4.44 7.68
CA GLY A 248 -3.67 -5.66 8.33
C GLY A 248 -3.86 -6.91 7.48
N LEU A 249 -3.64 -8.06 8.10
CA LEU A 249 -3.78 -9.36 7.45
C LEU A 249 -5.21 -9.87 7.62
N VAL A 250 -5.85 -10.19 6.53
CA VAL A 250 -7.24 -10.68 6.48
C VAL A 250 -7.26 -12.04 5.78
N ARG A 251 -8.02 -12.99 6.32
CA ARG A 251 -8.26 -14.29 5.69
C ARG A 251 -9.53 -14.23 4.85
N LEU A 252 -9.45 -14.68 3.60
CA LEU A 252 -10.55 -14.78 2.65
C LEU A 252 -10.64 -16.23 2.14
N GLY A 253 -11.42 -17.07 2.83
CA GLY A 253 -11.40 -18.52 2.61
C GLY A 253 -10.04 -19.11 2.99
N ASP A 254 -9.35 -19.75 2.03
CA ASP A 254 -8.00 -20.30 2.22
C ASP A 254 -6.90 -19.29 1.85
N ALA A 255 -7.26 -18.16 1.26
CA ALA A 255 -6.36 -17.09 0.89
C ALA A 255 -6.09 -16.09 2.02
N TYR A 256 -4.96 -15.40 1.94
CA TYR A 256 -4.64 -14.25 2.78
C TYR A 256 -4.51 -12.98 1.94
N ALA A 257 -5.11 -11.90 2.42
CA ALA A 257 -4.98 -10.57 1.89
C ALA A 257 -4.31 -9.66 2.93
N HIS A 258 -3.19 -9.03 2.59
CA HIS A 258 -2.59 -8.00 3.43
C HIS A 258 -2.87 -6.62 2.83
N ILE A 259 -3.55 -5.77 3.58
CA ILE A 259 -3.83 -4.37 3.22
C ILE A 259 -2.93 -3.47 4.07
N SER A 260 -1.98 -2.79 3.41
CA SER A 260 -1.06 -1.89 4.09
C SER A 260 -1.75 -0.60 4.51
N PRO A 261 -1.52 -0.09 5.73
CA PRO A 261 -1.94 1.26 6.08
C PRO A 261 -1.05 2.35 5.47
N GLY A 262 -0.02 1.96 4.72
CA GLY A 262 0.89 2.87 4.03
C GLY A 262 1.88 3.60 4.93
N LEU A 263 2.91 4.17 4.32
CA LEU A 263 4.01 4.87 4.99
C LEU A 263 3.86 6.40 4.92
N GLY A 264 3.23 6.92 3.89
CA GLY A 264 3.00 8.34 3.69
C GLY A 264 1.60 8.81 4.09
N THR A 265 1.31 10.02 3.71
CA THR A 265 -0.01 10.65 3.79
C THR A 265 -0.25 11.42 2.51
N SER A 266 -1.52 11.60 2.12
CA SER A 266 -1.82 12.54 1.06
C SER A 266 -1.24 13.93 1.38
N LYS A 267 -0.68 14.60 0.37
CA LYS A 267 -0.14 15.97 0.49
C LYS A 267 -1.13 16.95 1.13
N TYR A 268 -2.42 16.79 0.87
CA TYR A 268 -3.48 17.69 1.31
C TYR A 268 -4.25 17.21 2.54
N ALA A 269 -3.90 16.04 3.07
CA ALA A 269 -4.40 15.52 4.34
C ALA A 269 -3.21 14.96 5.16
N PRO A 270 -2.24 15.83 5.57
CA PRO A 270 -0.96 15.40 6.11
C PRO A 270 -1.04 15.11 7.61
N PHE A 271 -1.98 14.27 8.03
CA PHE A 271 -2.09 13.83 9.42
C PHE A 271 -2.61 12.38 9.53
N ARG A 272 -2.25 11.71 10.61
CA ARG A 272 -2.76 10.38 10.98
C ARG A 272 -3.20 10.39 12.44
N PHE A 273 -4.25 9.65 12.77
CA PHE A 273 -4.71 9.53 14.14
C PHE A 273 -5.12 8.09 14.46
N LEU A 274 -4.47 7.49 15.45
CA LEU A 274 -4.59 6.06 15.81
C LEU A 274 -4.34 5.12 14.62
N CYS A 275 -3.48 5.56 13.69
CA CYS A 275 -3.15 4.83 12.46
C CYS A 275 -1.71 5.14 12.02
N ARG A 276 -0.72 4.59 12.76
CA ARG A 276 0.70 4.82 12.49
C ARG A 276 1.12 4.35 11.11
N PRO A 277 2.08 5.05 10.44
CA PRO A 277 2.68 4.58 9.21
C PRO A 277 3.39 3.24 9.42
N GLU A 278 3.26 2.32 8.46
CA GLU A 278 3.69 0.94 8.64
C GLU A 278 4.33 0.37 7.37
N ALA A 279 5.51 -0.24 7.54
CA ALA A 279 6.05 -1.26 6.65
C ALA A 279 5.68 -2.63 7.22
N THR A 280 5.44 -3.62 6.36
CA THR A 280 5.06 -4.95 6.82
C THR A 280 6.02 -6.00 6.28
N LEU A 281 6.49 -6.89 7.16
CA LEU A 281 7.21 -8.11 6.80
C LEU A 281 6.26 -9.31 6.97
N LEU A 282 5.89 -9.94 5.86
CA LEU A 282 5.14 -11.18 5.87
C LEU A 282 6.14 -12.34 5.88
N GLU A 283 6.14 -13.10 6.97
CA GLU A 283 6.94 -14.32 7.14
C GLU A 283 6.06 -15.50 6.72
N LEU A 284 6.14 -15.85 5.42
CA LEU A 284 5.38 -16.97 4.89
C LEU A 284 6.02 -18.27 5.36
N ARG A 285 5.21 -19.17 5.90
CA ARG A 285 5.63 -20.46 6.47
C ARG A 285 4.88 -21.60 5.81
N ARG A 286 5.44 -22.79 5.84
CA ARG A 286 4.69 -24.02 5.50
C ARG A 286 3.44 -24.14 6.34
N ARG A 287 2.36 -24.67 5.73
CA ARG A 287 1.11 -24.98 6.43
C ARG A 287 1.29 -26.07 7.45
#